data_d8ff2fddb028fb29bc8bde4ff3393e00
#
_entry.id   d8ff2fddb028fb29bc8bde4ff3393e00
#
_cell.length_a   1.000
_cell.length_b   1.000
_cell.length_c   1.000
_cell.angle_alpha   90.00
_cell.angle_beta   90.00
_cell.angle_gamma   90.00
#
_symmetry.space_group_name_H-M   'P 1'
#
loop_
_entity.id
_entity.type
_entity.pdbx_description
1 polymer ?
#
loop_
_entity_poly.entity_id
_entity_poly.type
_entity_poly.pdbx_seq_one_letter_code
_entity_poly.pdbx_strand_id
1 'polypeptide(L)'
;MRALLAAVALTIPALAQASLPVGAAAPDFTTQGAIGGKQFSFSLAKALQKGPVVLYFFPAAFTSGCTIEARQFALASDDFKKAGATLIGVAADPIDKLAKFSVEECRNKFAVGVASPDMISGYDVKLPVMARSNRTSYVIGKNGKIAFVYSAMAPDGHVSGTLAAVKALKSR
;
A
#
# COMPACT_ATOMS: atom_id res chain seq x y z
N MET A 1 41.82 41.02 -15.88
CA MET A 1 41.06 39.88 -16.46
C MET A 1 40.56 39.02 -15.30
N ARG A 2 39.27 39.10 -14.96
CA ARG A 2 38.63 38.30 -13.90
C ARG A 2 37.88 37.16 -14.58
N ALA A 3 38.36 35.93 -14.39
CA ALA A 3 37.70 34.70 -14.87
C ALA A 3 36.51 34.37 -13.94
N LEU A 4 35.28 34.44 -14.45
CA LEU A 4 34.10 33.93 -13.79
C LEU A 4 34.07 32.40 -13.99
N LEU A 5 34.29 31.64 -12.92
CA LEU A 5 34.03 30.22 -12.87
C LEU A 5 32.50 30.01 -12.65
N ALA A 6 31.81 29.62 -13.71
CA ALA A 6 30.40 29.18 -13.61
C ALA A 6 30.35 27.76 -13.02
N ALA A 7 29.84 27.62 -11.81
CA ALA A 7 29.56 26.33 -11.21
C ALA A 7 28.29 25.74 -11.83
N VAL A 8 28.42 24.69 -12.63
CA VAL A 8 27.30 23.92 -13.14
C VAL A 8 26.83 22.98 -12.00
N ALA A 9 25.69 23.31 -11.41
CA ALA A 9 25.02 22.44 -10.44
C ALA A 9 24.43 21.23 -11.18
N LEU A 10 25.02 20.06 -11.02
CA LEU A 10 24.45 18.78 -11.47
C LEU A 10 23.23 18.48 -10.58
N THR A 11 22.03 18.71 -11.08
CA THR A 11 20.80 18.22 -10.45
C THR A 11 20.68 16.72 -10.78
N ILE A 12 20.97 15.85 -9.78
CA ILE A 12 20.69 14.42 -9.87
C ILE A 12 19.17 14.27 -9.79
N PRO A 13 18.48 13.73 -10.82
CA PRO A 13 17.05 13.44 -10.70
C PRO A 13 16.87 12.38 -9.61
N ALA A 14 16.12 12.71 -8.57
CA ALA A 14 15.65 11.69 -7.63
C ALA A 14 14.84 10.66 -8.42
N LEU A 15 15.26 9.40 -8.40
CA LEU A 15 14.51 8.29 -8.96
C LEU A 15 13.18 8.22 -8.20
N ALA A 16 12.14 8.87 -8.73
CA ALA A 16 10.80 8.74 -8.22
C ALA A 16 10.42 7.26 -8.31
N GLN A 17 10.06 6.65 -7.18
CA GLN A 17 9.54 5.29 -7.20
C GLN A 17 8.25 5.29 -7.99
N ALA A 18 8.16 4.38 -8.97
CA ALA A 18 6.98 4.25 -9.82
C ALA A 18 5.75 3.96 -8.94
N SER A 19 4.69 4.72 -9.15
CA SER A 19 3.40 4.55 -8.49
C SER A 19 2.35 5.40 -9.19
N LEU A 20 1.09 4.96 -9.18
CA LEU A 20 -0.02 5.73 -9.75
C LEU A 20 -0.19 7.07 -8.99
N PRO A 21 -0.41 8.19 -9.71
CA PRO A 21 -0.56 9.49 -9.08
C PRO A 21 -1.94 9.67 -8.42
N VAL A 22 -2.03 10.63 -7.49
CA VAL A 22 -3.30 11.10 -6.94
C VAL A 22 -4.23 11.57 -8.07
N GLY A 23 -5.50 11.19 -7.99
CA GLY A 23 -6.53 11.48 -9.00
C GLY A 23 -6.68 10.40 -10.08
N ALA A 24 -5.70 9.53 -10.26
CA ALA A 24 -5.83 8.40 -11.18
C ALA A 24 -6.92 7.43 -10.73
N ALA A 25 -7.55 6.73 -11.68
CA ALA A 25 -8.45 5.62 -11.38
C ALA A 25 -7.62 4.45 -10.83
N ALA A 26 -8.04 3.90 -9.67
CA ALA A 26 -7.46 2.69 -9.13
C ALA A 26 -7.92 1.49 -9.98
N PRO A 27 -7.01 0.66 -10.50
CA PRO A 27 -7.39 -0.57 -11.18
C PRO A 27 -8.21 -1.47 -10.26
N ASP A 28 -9.37 -1.93 -10.74
CA ASP A 28 -10.21 -2.86 -9.95
C ASP A 28 -9.56 -4.25 -9.91
N PHE A 29 -9.78 -4.95 -8.82
CA PHE A 29 -9.30 -6.32 -8.66
C PHE A 29 -10.15 -7.15 -7.71
N THR A 30 -10.07 -8.46 -7.92
CA THR A 30 -10.52 -9.47 -6.97
C THR A 30 -9.35 -10.41 -6.71
N THR A 31 -9.09 -10.71 -5.45
CA THR A 31 -7.97 -11.57 -5.07
C THR A 31 -8.30 -12.47 -3.89
N GLN A 32 -7.51 -13.53 -3.72
CA GLN A 32 -7.53 -14.32 -2.49
C GLN A 32 -6.89 -13.52 -1.36
N GLY A 33 -7.63 -13.35 -0.28
CA GLY A 33 -7.19 -12.72 0.94
C GLY A 33 -7.25 -13.65 2.14
N ALA A 34 -6.62 -13.25 3.23
CA ALA A 34 -6.71 -13.92 4.51
C ALA A 34 -6.75 -12.91 5.66
N ILE A 35 -7.54 -13.20 6.68
CA ILE A 35 -7.58 -12.48 7.95
C ILE A 35 -7.73 -13.49 9.08
N GLY A 36 -6.88 -13.39 10.11
CA GLY A 36 -6.88 -14.35 11.22
C GLY A 36 -6.71 -15.80 10.76
N GLY A 37 -5.91 -16.03 9.72
CA GLY A 37 -5.67 -17.33 9.13
C GLY A 37 -6.79 -17.86 8.21
N LYS A 38 -7.96 -17.20 8.19
CA LYS A 38 -9.10 -17.62 7.37
C LYS A 38 -9.04 -16.97 6.00
N GLN A 39 -9.03 -17.78 4.95
CA GLN A 39 -9.00 -17.33 3.57
C GLN A 39 -10.40 -16.92 3.09
N PHE A 40 -10.45 -15.92 2.22
CA PHE A 40 -11.68 -15.40 1.60
C PHE A 40 -11.37 -14.72 0.27
N SER A 41 -12.40 -14.41 -0.52
CA SER A 41 -12.26 -13.61 -1.73
C SER A 41 -12.47 -12.13 -1.40
N PHE A 42 -11.45 -11.29 -1.64
CA PHE A 42 -11.53 -9.84 -1.50
C PHE A 42 -11.82 -9.19 -2.86
N SER A 43 -12.76 -8.26 -2.91
CA SER A 43 -13.05 -7.43 -4.09
C SER A 43 -12.93 -5.96 -3.72
N LEU A 44 -12.11 -5.21 -4.47
CA LEU A 44 -11.95 -3.77 -4.28
C LEU A 44 -13.28 -3.04 -4.49
N ALA A 45 -14.00 -3.35 -5.59
CA ALA A 45 -15.28 -2.72 -5.89
C ALA A 45 -16.30 -2.89 -4.75
N LYS A 46 -16.41 -4.09 -4.16
CA LYS A 46 -17.29 -4.34 -2.99
C LYS A 46 -16.83 -3.60 -1.74
N ALA A 47 -15.53 -3.49 -1.51
CA ALA A 47 -14.99 -2.75 -0.37
C ALA A 47 -15.27 -1.24 -0.48
N LEU A 48 -15.12 -0.66 -1.67
CA LEU A 48 -15.38 0.76 -1.93
C LEU A 48 -16.85 1.17 -1.73
N GLN A 49 -17.80 0.24 -1.86
CA GLN A 49 -19.20 0.51 -1.53
C GLN A 49 -19.40 0.84 -0.04
N LYS A 50 -18.56 0.26 0.84
CA LYS A 50 -18.62 0.47 2.29
C LYS A 50 -17.89 1.74 2.74
N GLY A 51 -16.77 2.08 2.10
CA GLY A 51 -15.94 3.22 2.47
C GLY A 51 -14.65 3.29 1.65
N PRO A 52 -13.74 4.23 1.97
CA PRO A 52 -12.43 4.26 1.34
C PRO A 52 -11.63 2.99 1.68
N VAL A 53 -10.71 2.63 0.79
CA VAL A 53 -9.81 1.48 0.97
C VAL A 53 -8.38 1.96 1.11
N VAL A 54 -7.71 1.51 2.16
CA VAL A 54 -6.26 1.60 2.31
C VAL A 54 -5.67 0.31 1.75
N LEU A 55 -5.00 0.42 0.61
CA LEU A 55 -4.32 -0.67 -0.07
C LEU A 55 -2.81 -0.44 0.03
N TYR A 56 -2.08 -1.33 0.71
CA TYR A 56 -0.62 -1.22 0.71
C TYR A 56 0.03 -2.45 0.10
N PHE A 57 0.97 -2.19 -0.81
CA PHE A 57 1.84 -3.20 -1.41
C PHE A 57 3.10 -3.34 -0.57
N PHE A 58 3.52 -4.58 -0.33
CA PHE A 58 4.76 -4.87 0.37
C PHE A 58 5.56 -5.98 -0.33
N PRO A 59 6.91 -5.95 -0.30
CA PRO A 59 7.75 -6.85 -1.08
C PRO A 59 7.58 -8.33 -0.73
N ALA A 60 7.59 -8.71 0.55
CA ALA A 60 7.48 -10.10 0.95
C ALA A 60 7.09 -10.27 2.43
N ALA A 61 6.18 -11.18 2.70
CA ALA A 61 5.78 -11.57 4.05
C ALA A 61 6.98 -12.14 4.83
N PHE A 62 7.04 -11.81 6.13
CA PHE A 62 8.07 -12.23 7.09
C PHE A 62 9.47 -11.63 6.88
N THR A 63 9.64 -10.64 6.00
CA THR A 63 10.85 -9.83 6.00
C THR A 63 10.78 -8.77 7.09
N SER A 64 11.91 -8.33 7.63
CA SER A 64 11.96 -7.42 8.79
C SER A 64 11.15 -6.13 8.59
N GLY A 65 11.35 -5.42 7.47
CA GLY A 65 10.63 -4.20 7.18
C GLY A 65 9.13 -4.41 6.97
N CYS A 66 8.71 -5.52 6.32
CA CYS A 66 7.30 -5.83 6.11
C CYS A 66 6.60 -6.27 7.41
N THR A 67 7.31 -6.97 8.30
CA THR A 67 6.83 -7.31 9.64
C THR A 67 6.62 -6.04 10.49
N ILE A 68 7.57 -5.11 10.48
CA ILE A 68 7.45 -3.83 11.19
C ILE A 68 6.22 -3.07 10.69
N GLU A 69 6.08 -2.92 9.38
CA GLU A 69 4.95 -2.21 8.74
C GLU A 69 3.61 -2.86 9.10
N ALA A 70 3.50 -4.21 8.97
CA ALA A 70 2.27 -4.93 9.30
C ALA A 70 1.87 -4.73 10.77
N ARG A 71 2.83 -4.74 11.69
CA ARG A 71 2.58 -4.47 13.12
C ARG A 71 2.13 -3.03 13.36
N GLN A 72 2.73 -2.05 12.68
CA GLN A 72 2.29 -0.65 12.76
C GLN A 72 0.86 -0.49 12.24
N PHE A 73 0.49 -1.10 11.09
CA PHE A 73 -0.88 -1.12 10.60
C PHE A 73 -1.84 -1.84 11.56
N ALA A 74 -1.41 -2.94 12.19
CA ALA A 74 -2.23 -3.65 13.16
C ALA A 74 -2.55 -2.79 14.39
N LEU A 75 -1.58 -2.02 14.89
CA LEU A 75 -1.79 -1.08 16.00
C LEU A 75 -2.78 0.05 15.62
N ALA A 76 -2.74 0.53 14.37
CA ALA A 76 -3.61 1.60 13.89
C ALA A 76 -4.95 1.08 13.31
N SER A 77 -5.19 -0.23 13.24
CA SER A 77 -6.33 -0.81 12.54
C SER A 77 -7.69 -0.33 13.06
N ASP A 78 -7.82 -0.15 14.36
CA ASP A 78 -9.06 0.33 14.96
C ASP A 78 -9.34 1.80 14.60
N ASP A 79 -8.30 2.61 14.38
CA ASP A 79 -8.46 3.99 13.92
C ASP A 79 -8.89 4.07 12.46
N PHE A 80 -8.34 3.21 11.58
CA PHE A 80 -8.83 3.07 10.21
C PHE A 80 -10.29 2.65 10.17
N LYS A 81 -10.68 1.68 10.99
CA LYS A 81 -12.06 1.21 11.11
C LYS A 81 -13.00 2.32 11.61
N LYS A 82 -12.62 3.07 12.65
CA LYS A 82 -13.38 4.24 13.15
C LYS A 82 -13.53 5.33 12.08
N ALA A 83 -12.53 5.49 11.23
CA ALA A 83 -12.57 6.41 10.09
C ALA A 83 -13.38 5.87 8.90
N GLY A 84 -13.91 4.64 8.98
CA GLY A 84 -14.75 4.01 7.96
C GLY A 84 -13.96 3.37 6.81
N ALA A 85 -12.66 3.20 6.95
CA ALA A 85 -11.81 2.63 5.91
C ALA A 85 -11.65 1.11 6.05
N THR A 86 -11.59 0.42 4.91
CA THR A 86 -11.11 -0.96 4.82
C THR A 86 -9.60 -0.96 4.62
N LEU A 87 -8.87 -1.75 5.42
CA LEU A 87 -7.42 -1.91 5.31
C LEU A 87 -7.08 -3.29 4.74
N ILE A 88 -6.24 -3.33 3.71
CA ILE A 88 -5.67 -4.55 3.14
C ILE A 88 -4.22 -4.35 2.70
N GLY A 89 -3.35 -5.29 3.08
CA GLY A 89 -1.99 -5.38 2.54
C GLY A 89 -1.93 -6.46 1.45
N VAL A 90 -1.08 -6.27 0.43
CA VAL A 90 -0.95 -7.25 -0.64
C VAL A 90 0.51 -7.51 -1.00
N ALA A 91 0.85 -8.77 -1.25
CA ALA A 91 2.19 -9.20 -1.69
C ALA A 91 2.09 -10.38 -2.66
N ALA A 92 3.14 -10.61 -3.44
CA ALA A 92 3.21 -11.73 -4.40
C ALA A 92 3.50 -13.09 -3.75
N ASP A 93 3.35 -13.19 -2.43
CA ASP A 93 3.52 -14.45 -1.71
C ASP A 93 2.29 -15.37 -1.85
N PRO A 94 2.45 -16.70 -1.75
CA PRO A 94 1.33 -17.65 -1.76
C PRO A 94 0.34 -17.39 -0.62
N ILE A 95 -0.94 -17.68 -0.87
CA ILE A 95 -2.03 -17.41 0.09
C ILE A 95 -1.83 -18.08 1.44
N ASP A 96 -1.28 -19.30 1.49
CA ASP A 96 -1.03 -20.00 2.75
C ASP A 96 0.03 -19.29 3.62
N LYS A 97 1.05 -18.71 2.98
CA LYS A 97 2.05 -17.88 3.68
C LYS A 97 1.42 -16.57 4.18
N LEU A 98 0.57 -15.94 3.37
CA LEU A 98 -0.16 -14.73 3.76
C LEU A 98 -1.18 -15.01 4.87
N ALA A 99 -1.82 -16.18 4.86
CA ALA A 99 -2.72 -16.60 5.95
C ALA A 99 -1.98 -16.69 7.29
N LYS A 100 -0.78 -17.28 7.33
CA LYS A 100 0.09 -17.27 8.52
C LYS A 100 0.49 -15.85 8.93
N PHE A 101 0.91 -15.04 7.96
CA PHE A 101 1.28 -13.64 8.18
C PHE A 101 0.13 -12.81 8.77
N SER A 102 -1.12 -13.08 8.35
CA SER A 102 -2.31 -12.42 8.88
C SER A 102 -2.54 -12.67 10.37
N VAL A 103 -2.12 -13.82 10.87
CA VAL A 103 -2.19 -14.18 12.30
C VAL A 103 -1.02 -13.57 13.07
N GLU A 104 0.21 -13.85 12.61
CA GLU A 104 1.43 -13.59 13.39
C GLU A 104 1.80 -12.11 13.38
N GLU A 105 1.74 -11.46 12.23
CA GLU A 105 2.24 -10.10 12.06
C GLU A 105 1.10 -9.07 11.97
N CYS A 106 0.01 -9.38 11.27
CA CYS A 106 -1.19 -8.53 11.23
C CYS A 106 -2.07 -8.68 12.47
N ARG A 107 -1.72 -9.63 13.37
CA ARG A 107 -2.39 -9.85 14.67
C ARG A 107 -3.91 -10.02 14.55
N ASN A 108 -4.37 -10.66 13.50
CA ASN A 108 -5.79 -10.86 13.17
C ASN A 108 -6.58 -9.54 12.99
N LYS A 109 -5.94 -8.39 12.82
CA LYS A 109 -6.58 -7.07 12.83
C LYS A 109 -7.07 -6.61 11.47
N PHE A 110 -6.41 -7.03 10.39
CA PHE A 110 -6.76 -6.65 9.02
C PHE A 110 -6.37 -7.74 8.03
N ALA A 111 -6.88 -7.62 6.80
CA ALA A 111 -6.66 -8.60 5.75
C ALA A 111 -5.32 -8.41 5.04
N VAL A 112 -4.73 -9.51 4.60
CA VAL A 112 -3.69 -9.52 3.58
C VAL A 112 -4.13 -10.38 2.40
N GLY A 113 -3.64 -10.08 1.19
CA GLY A 113 -4.04 -10.76 -0.03
C GLY A 113 -2.91 -10.96 -1.03
N VAL A 114 -3.17 -11.79 -2.04
CA VAL A 114 -2.21 -12.08 -3.09
C VAL A 114 -2.17 -10.93 -4.09
N ALA A 115 -1.01 -10.32 -4.31
CA ALA A 115 -0.81 -9.38 -5.40
C ALA A 115 -0.43 -10.15 -6.68
N SER A 116 -1.34 -10.21 -7.65
CA SER A 116 -1.04 -10.78 -8.96
C SER A 116 -0.06 -9.91 -9.75
N PRO A 117 0.62 -10.46 -10.76
CA PRO A 117 1.47 -9.66 -11.66
C PRO A 117 0.71 -8.48 -12.30
N ASP A 118 -0.55 -8.68 -12.66
CA ASP A 118 -1.40 -7.63 -13.25
C ASP A 118 -1.72 -6.53 -12.24
N MET A 119 -1.98 -6.86 -10.97
CA MET A 119 -2.13 -5.87 -9.92
C MET A 119 -0.85 -5.07 -9.72
N ILE A 120 0.30 -5.72 -9.64
CA ILE A 120 1.60 -5.07 -9.43
C ILE A 120 1.91 -4.11 -10.59
N SER A 121 1.64 -4.54 -11.82
CA SER A 121 1.84 -3.71 -13.03
C SER A 121 0.81 -2.59 -13.12
N GLY A 122 -0.46 -2.90 -12.88
CA GLY A 122 -1.57 -1.93 -12.97
C GLY A 122 -1.46 -0.79 -11.96
N TYR A 123 -0.93 -1.07 -10.77
CA TYR A 123 -0.67 -0.04 -9.74
C TYR A 123 0.71 0.62 -9.88
N ASP A 124 1.48 0.25 -10.91
CA ASP A 124 2.83 0.79 -11.17
C ASP A 124 3.78 0.68 -9.96
N VAL A 125 3.79 -0.50 -9.33
CA VAL A 125 4.59 -0.76 -8.11
C VAL A 125 5.62 -1.87 -8.29
N LYS A 126 5.92 -2.26 -9.53
CA LYS A 126 6.85 -3.35 -9.84
C LYS A 126 8.30 -2.99 -9.48
N LEU A 127 8.98 -3.89 -8.78
CA LEU A 127 10.45 -3.80 -8.62
C LEU A 127 11.15 -4.18 -9.94
N PRO A 128 12.22 -3.46 -10.33
CA PRO A 128 12.85 -3.63 -11.65
C PRO A 128 13.36 -5.06 -11.95
N VAL A 129 13.88 -5.75 -10.95
CA VAL A 129 14.54 -7.06 -11.14
C VAL A 129 13.85 -8.23 -10.45
N MET A 130 12.66 -8.00 -9.87
CA MET A 130 11.93 -9.02 -9.12
C MET A 130 10.46 -9.06 -9.53
N ALA A 131 9.85 -10.26 -9.54
CA ALA A 131 8.40 -10.42 -9.70
C ALA A 131 7.66 -10.06 -8.38
N ARG A 132 7.99 -8.90 -7.81
CA ARG A 132 7.47 -8.40 -6.54
C ARG A 132 7.16 -6.91 -6.65
N SER A 133 6.33 -6.42 -5.73
CA SER A 133 6.08 -4.99 -5.60
C SER A 133 7.17 -4.31 -4.75
N ASN A 134 7.32 -3.02 -4.96
CA ASN A 134 7.94 -2.12 -4.02
C ASN A 134 7.04 -1.93 -2.78
N ARG A 135 7.40 -1.03 -1.87
CA ARG A 135 6.55 -0.65 -0.75
C ARG A 135 5.81 0.65 -1.10
N THR A 136 4.52 0.53 -1.38
CA THR A 136 3.67 1.66 -1.73
C THR A 136 2.29 1.50 -1.09
N SER A 137 1.82 2.56 -0.44
CA SER A 137 0.50 2.62 0.18
C SER A 137 -0.39 3.63 -0.53
N TYR A 138 -1.60 3.23 -0.86
CA TYR A 138 -2.64 4.04 -1.46
C TYR A 138 -3.83 4.21 -0.53
N VAL A 139 -4.48 5.36 -0.59
CA VAL A 139 -5.85 5.54 -0.13
C VAL A 139 -6.73 5.71 -1.37
N ILE A 140 -7.70 4.82 -1.54
CA ILE A 140 -8.64 4.83 -2.66
C ILE A 140 -9.98 5.32 -2.13
N GLY A 141 -10.48 6.43 -2.68
CA GLY A 141 -11.78 6.97 -2.31
C GLY A 141 -12.93 6.11 -2.83
N LYS A 142 -14.14 6.27 -2.28
CA LYS A 142 -15.37 5.57 -2.72
C LYS A 142 -15.66 5.75 -4.22
N ASN A 143 -15.17 6.81 -4.83
CA ASN A 143 -15.28 7.09 -6.26
C ASN A 143 -14.29 6.29 -7.14
N GLY A 144 -13.53 5.36 -6.55
CA GLY A 144 -12.53 4.55 -7.24
C GLY A 144 -11.26 5.30 -7.64
N LYS A 145 -11.05 6.53 -7.16
CA LYS A 145 -9.85 7.32 -7.47
C LYS A 145 -8.84 7.28 -6.32
N ILE A 146 -7.56 7.32 -6.66
CA ILE A 146 -6.47 7.44 -5.69
C ILE A 146 -6.54 8.83 -5.06
N ALA A 147 -6.77 8.87 -3.76
CA ALA A 147 -6.83 10.10 -2.96
C ALA A 147 -5.48 10.43 -2.30
N PHE A 148 -4.64 9.41 -2.11
CA PHE A 148 -3.31 9.55 -1.51
C PHE A 148 -2.42 8.42 -1.98
N VAL A 149 -1.13 8.70 -2.14
CA VAL A 149 -0.08 7.72 -2.40
C VAL A 149 1.17 8.07 -1.61
N TYR A 150 1.80 7.07 -1.05
CA TYR A 150 3.12 7.16 -0.41
C TYR A 150 3.96 5.95 -0.80
N SER A 151 5.14 6.20 -1.35
CA SER A 151 6.04 5.15 -1.83
C SER A 151 7.43 5.37 -1.22
N ALA A 152 7.85 4.47 -0.36
CA ALA A 152 9.18 4.45 0.28
C ALA A 152 9.50 3.02 0.72
N MET A 153 10.74 2.58 0.56
CA MET A 153 11.14 1.22 0.99
C MET A 153 11.23 1.10 2.51
N ALA A 154 11.46 2.19 3.24
CA ALA A 154 11.35 2.23 4.71
C ALA A 154 9.89 2.07 5.13
N PRO A 155 9.59 1.34 6.23
CA PRO A 155 8.21 1.14 6.72
C PRO A 155 7.57 2.39 7.31
N ASP A 156 8.38 3.38 7.68
CA ASP A 156 7.90 4.60 8.33
C ASP A 156 7.12 5.50 7.36
N GLY A 157 6.10 6.18 7.87
CA GLY A 157 5.28 7.12 7.10
C GLY A 157 4.04 6.51 6.43
N HIS A 158 4.04 5.19 6.14
CA HIS A 158 2.93 4.53 5.46
C HIS A 158 1.63 4.59 6.26
N VAL A 159 1.69 4.28 7.55
CA VAL A 159 0.51 4.29 8.44
C VAL A 159 0.02 5.71 8.70
N SER A 160 0.92 6.62 9.10
CA SER A 160 0.54 7.99 9.46
C SER A 160 -0.03 8.76 8.27
N GLY A 161 0.60 8.64 7.09
CA GLY A 161 0.15 9.29 5.85
C GLY A 161 -1.22 8.79 5.40
N THR A 162 -1.41 7.46 5.35
CA THR A 162 -2.70 6.86 4.94
C THR A 162 -3.82 7.17 5.94
N LEU A 163 -3.54 7.15 7.25
CA LEU A 163 -4.54 7.47 8.27
C LEU A 163 -4.98 8.94 8.20
N ALA A 164 -4.03 9.86 8.01
CA ALA A 164 -4.33 11.28 7.81
C ALA A 164 -5.19 11.50 6.55
N ALA A 165 -4.86 10.84 5.45
CA ALA A 165 -5.62 10.93 4.20
C ALA A 165 -7.05 10.38 4.34
N VAL A 166 -7.24 9.24 5.02
CA VAL A 166 -8.57 8.67 5.28
C VAL A 166 -9.42 9.63 6.13
N LYS A 167 -8.84 10.21 7.19
CA LYS A 167 -9.52 11.19 8.04
C LYS A 167 -9.95 12.43 7.24
N ALA A 168 -9.10 12.92 6.33
CA ALA A 168 -9.42 14.05 5.45
C ALA A 168 -10.56 13.75 4.45
N LEU A 169 -10.72 12.49 4.01
CA LEU A 169 -11.85 12.10 3.17
C LEU A 169 -13.18 12.05 3.93
N LYS A 170 -13.16 11.76 5.23
CA LYS A 170 -14.36 11.70 6.07
C LYS A 170 -14.91 13.10 6.42
N SER A 171 -14.08 14.13 6.41
CA SER A 171 -14.45 15.50 6.76
C SER A 171 -15.02 16.31 5.58
N ARG A 172 -15.09 15.72 4.38
CA ARG A 172 -15.67 16.31 3.17
C ARG A 172 -17.07 15.76 2.92
#